data_445089723e7c2f697ae9a8365b2b43f2
#
_entry.id   445089723e7c2f697ae9a8365b2b43f2
#
_cell.length_a   1.000
_cell.length_b   1.000
_cell.length_c   1.000
_cell.angle_alpha   90.00
_cell.angle_beta   90.00
_cell.angle_gamma   90.00
#
_symmetry.space_group_name_H-M   'P 1'
#
loop_
_entity.id
_entity.type
_entity.pdbx_description
1 polymer ?
#
loop_
_entity_poly.entity_id
_entity_poly.type
_entity_poly.pdbx_seq_one_letter_code
_entity_poly.pdbx_strand_id
1 'polypeptide(L)'
;MTVVGWAYELAESLLRESLPRRWQHSQGVATCARRLAPLVEGRSEVLEAAAVLHDIGYAPALVETGFHPLDGARHLRTIPDADDRVVRLVANHSFALLEAEERGLSAELAGEFPLFDDPLLVDALVYCDMTTTPDGERTTSEARVAEILGRYWVDSVVGRFIRRAEPEIHAIVERVRAMADAAGVML
;
A
#
# COMPACT_ATOMS: atom_id res chain seq x y z
N MET A 1 1.88 -10.18 -21.48
CA MET A 1 2.46 -9.27 -20.45
C MET A 1 2.16 -9.90 -19.10
N THR A 2 3.13 -9.94 -18.18
CA THR A 2 2.87 -10.45 -16.81
C THR A 2 2.07 -9.42 -16.02
N VAL A 3 1.39 -9.86 -14.95
CA VAL A 3 0.67 -8.96 -14.02
C VAL A 3 1.60 -7.87 -13.47
N VAL A 4 2.81 -8.25 -13.09
CA VAL A 4 3.82 -7.31 -12.57
C VAL A 4 4.25 -6.30 -13.65
N GLY A 5 4.56 -6.75 -14.87
CA GLY A 5 4.97 -5.86 -15.96
C GLY A 5 3.90 -4.81 -16.26
N TRP A 6 2.64 -5.25 -16.37
CA TRP A 6 1.50 -4.34 -16.54
C TRP A 6 1.37 -3.33 -15.38
N ALA A 7 1.52 -3.79 -14.14
CA ALA A 7 1.40 -2.93 -12.96
C ALA A 7 2.47 -1.81 -12.95
N TYR A 8 3.71 -2.15 -13.33
CA TYR A 8 4.79 -1.15 -13.44
C TYR A 8 4.52 -0.13 -14.54
N GLU A 9 4.12 -0.58 -15.74
CA GLU A 9 3.81 0.33 -16.86
C GLU A 9 2.68 1.29 -16.49
N LEU A 10 1.63 0.81 -15.83
CA LEU A 10 0.51 1.64 -15.37
C LEU A 10 0.95 2.65 -14.31
N ALA A 11 1.62 2.19 -13.24
CA ALA A 11 2.07 3.08 -12.18
C ALA A 11 3.05 4.14 -12.69
N GLU A 12 4.00 3.75 -13.57
CA GLU A 12 4.93 4.68 -14.21
C GLU A 12 4.20 5.74 -15.02
N SER A 13 3.23 5.35 -15.84
CA SER A 13 2.46 6.26 -16.68
C SER A 13 1.67 7.30 -15.87
N LEU A 14 1.19 6.91 -14.69
CA LEU A 14 0.38 7.76 -13.82
C LEU A 14 1.21 8.66 -12.89
N LEU A 15 2.36 8.16 -12.40
CA LEU A 15 3.08 8.81 -11.31
C LEU A 15 4.39 9.47 -11.72
N ARG A 16 5.12 8.94 -12.71
CA ARG A 16 6.50 9.33 -12.97
C ARG A 16 6.68 10.82 -13.24
N GLU A 17 5.83 11.40 -14.09
CA GLU A 17 5.94 12.81 -14.47
C GLU A 17 5.24 13.73 -13.47
N SER A 18 4.05 13.35 -13.00
CA SER A 18 3.21 14.19 -12.15
C SER A 18 3.63 14.16 -10.68
N LEU A 19 4.12 13.03 -10.19
CA LEU A 19 4.46 12.76 -8.79
C LEU A 19 5.76 11.93 -8.68
N PRO A 20 6.92 12.42 -9.14
CA PRO A 20 8.15 11.63 -9.24
C PRO A 20 8.61 11.03 -7.91
N ARG A 21 8.42 11.74 -6.79
CA ARG A 21 8.76 11.22 -5.46
C ARG A 21 7.84 10.06 -5.05
N ARG A 22 6.56 10.13 -5.42
CA ARG A 22 5.59 9.05 -5.20
C ARG A 22 5.95 7.82 -6.04
N TRP A 23 6.39 8.04 -7.26
CA TRP A 23 6.90 6.97 -8.12
C TRP A 23 8.11 6.27 -7.50
N GLN A 24 9.07 7.03 -6.95
CA GLN A 24 10.21 6.45 -6.22
C GLN A 24 9.77 5.61 -5.02
N HIS A 25 8.81 6.12 -4.23
CA HIS A 25 8.22 5.37 -3.12
C HIS A 25 7.61 4.05 -3.59
N SER A 26 6.73 4.07 -4.59
CA SER A 26 6.08 2.87 -5.14
C SER A 26 7.10 1.83 -5.63
N GLN A 27 8.19 2.25 -6.26
CA GLN A 27 9.27 1.36 -6.67
C GLN A 27 10.01 0.75 -5.46
N GLY A 28 10.23 1.53 -4.40
CA GLY A 28 10.83 1.06 -3.15
C GLY A 28 9.95 0.01 -2.47
N VAL A 29 8.64 0.27 -2.37
CA VAL A 29 7.65 -0.65 -1.80
C VAL A 29 7.59 -1.96 -2.59
N ALA A 30 7.58 -1.90 -3.92
CA ALA A 30 7.62 -3.08 -4.77
C ALA A 30 8.96 -3.84 -4.67
N THR A 31 10.08 -3.15 -4.46
CA THR A 31 11.38 -3.78 -4.20
C THR A 31 11.37 -4.53 -2.87
N CYS A 32 10.71 -3.99 -1.85
CA CYS A 32 10.48 -4.68 -0.58
C CYS A 32 9.61 -5.92 -0.78
N ALA A 33 8.51 -5.82 -1.54
CA ALA A 33 7.62 -6.93 -1.84
C ALA A 33 8.34 -8.11 -2.52
N ARG A 34 9.27 -7.85 -3.45
CA ARG A 34 10.10 -8.89 -4.06
C ARG A 34 10.96 -9.65 -3.04
N ARG A 35 11.47 -9.00 -2.00
CA ARG A 35 12.22 -9.67 -0.94
C ARG A 35 11.36 -10.59 -0.10
N LEU A 36 10.07 -10.25 0.06
CA LEU A 36 9.10 -11.07 0.77
C LEU A 36 8.54 -12.24 -0.07
N ALA A 37 8.89 -12.35 -1.35
CA ALA A 37 8.37 -13.40 -2.24
C ALA A 37 8.44 -14.82 -1.65
N PRO A 38 9.53 -15.23 -0.94
CA PRO A 38 9.58 -16.56 -0.34
C PRO A 38 8.56 -16.80 0.78
N LEU A 39 8.04 -15.74 1.42
CA LEU A 39 7.03 -15.86 2.49
C LEU A 39 5.61 -16.03 1.95
N VAL A 40 5.36 -15.54 0.73
CA VAL A 40 4.02 -15.46 0.14
C VAL A 40 3.82 -16.45 -1.01
N GLU A 41 4.34 -17.65 -0.90
CA GLU A 41 4.37 -18.68 -1.94
C GLU A 41 3.18 -18.64 -2.93
N GLY A 42 3.49 -18.59 -4.24
CA GLY A 42 2.48 -18.56 -5.32
C GLY A 42 1.68 -17.24 -5.44
N ARG A 43 1.94 -16.24 -4.58
CA ARG A 43 1.23 -14.94 -4.54
C ARG A 43 2.16 -13.74 -4.66
N SER A 44 3.45 -13.96 -4.92
CA SER A 44 4.47 -12.91 -4.98
C SER A 44 4.20 -11.87 -6.07
N GLU A 45 3.69 -12.29 -7.24
CA GLU A 45 3.32 -11.37 -8.31
C GLU A 45 2.13 -10.47 -7.91
N VAL A 46 1.17 -10.98 -7.15
CA VAL A 46 0.04 -10.20 -6.63
C VAL A 46 0.53 -9.16 -5.63
N LEU A 47 1.42 -9.56 -4.70
CA LEU A 47 2.00 -8.64 -3.73
C LEU A 47 2.81 -7.54 -4.40
N GLU A 48 3.69 -7.90 -5.35
CA GLU A 48 4.52 -6.92 -6.07
C GLU A 48 3.68 -5.95 -6.91
N ALA A 49 2.67 -6.46 -7.61
CA ALA A 49 1.75 -5.63 -8.38
C ALA A 49 0.95 -4.68 -7.48
N ALA A 50 0.41 -5.16 -6.35
CA ALA A 50 -0.27 -4.30 -5.38
C ALA A 50 0.67 -3.25 -4.79
N ALA A 51 1.92 -3.63 -4.49
CA ALA A 51 2.93 -2.75 -3.94
C ALA A 51 3.30 -1.58 -4.88
N VAL A 52 3.46 -1.85 -6.18
CA VAL A 52 3.78 -0.77 -7.13
C VAL A 52 2.56 0.12 -7.44
N LEU A 53 1.34 -0.42 -7.28
CA LEU A 53 0.08 0.26 -7.62
C LEU A 53 -0.60 0.94 -6.42
N HIS A 54 -0.19 0.67 -5.17
CA HIS A 54 -0.96 1.07 -3.98
C HIS A 54 -1.29 2.57 -3.93
N ASP A 55 -0.40 3.39 -4.44
CA ASP A 55 -0.46 4.86 -4.38
C ASP A 55 -0.93 5.54 -5.68
N ILE A 56 -1.35 4.79 -6.72
CA ILE A 56 -1.73 5.39 -8.01
C ILE A 56 -2.90 6.39 -7.90
N GLY A 57 -3.78 6.21 -6.92
CA GLY A 57 -4.92 7.11 -6.70
C GLY A 57 -4.54 8.55 -6.32
N TYR A 58 -3.26 8.81 -6.03
CA TYR A 58 -2.75 10.18 -5.91
C TYR A 58 -2.54 10.87 -7.27
N ALA A 59 -2.51 10.11 -8.38
CA ALA A 59 -2.32 10.70 -9.70
C ALA A 59 -3.44 11.73 -9.98
N PRO A 60 -3.09 12.96 -10.41
CA PRO A 60 -4.09 14.02 -10.61
C PRO A 60 -5.25 13.63 -11.52
N ALA A 61 -5.01 12.74 -12.47
CA ALA A 61 -6.03 12.24 -13.40
C ALA A 61 -7.04 11.27 -12.75
N LEU A 62 -6.75 10.74 -11.55
CA LEU A 62 -7.59 9.75 -10.86
C LEU A 62 -8.30 10.31 -9.64
N VAL A 63 -7.99 11.52 -9.21
CA VAL A 63 -8.57 12.11 -7.99
C VAL A 63 -10.05 12.42 -8.21
N GLU A 64 -10.92 11.68 -7.52
CA GLU A 64 -12.38 11.89 -7.48
C GLU A 64 -12.84 12.24 -6.07
N THR A 65 -12.49 11.41 -5.08
CA THR A 65 -12.89 11.59 -3.68
C THR A 65 -11.81 12.29 -2.85
N GLY A 66 -10.57 12.33 -3.34
CA GLY A 66 -9.39 12.75 -2.60
C GLY A 66 -8.91 11.72 -1.58
N PHE A 67 -9.44 10.49 -1.66
CA PHE A 67 -9.02 9.34 -0.88
C PHE A 67 -8.38 8.31 -1.80
N HIS A 68 -7.05 8.35 -1.90
CA HIS A 68 -6.27 7.63 -2.90
C HIS A 68 -6.48 6.10 -2.93
N PRO A 69 -6.74 5.38 -1.81
CA PRO A 69 -7.00 3.96 -1.89
C PRO A 69 -8.28 3.65 -2.69
N LEU A 70 -9.33 4.45 -2.46
CA LEU A 70 -10.61 4.31 -3.16
C LEU A 70 -10.49 4.73 -4.62
N ASP A 71 -9.90 5.90 -4.89
CA ASP A 71 -9.75 6.44 -6.24
C ASP A 71 -8.88 5.52 -7.12
N GLY A 72 -7.77 5.00 -6.56
CA GLY A 72 -6.90 4.05 -7.23
C GLY A 72 -7.57 2.71 -7.52
N ALA A 73 -8.28 2.14 -6.55
CA ALA A 73 -8.99 0.88 -6.72
C ALA A 73 -10.15 0.98 -7.73
N ARG A 74 -10.89 2.09 -7.73
CA ARG A 74 -11.92 2.35 -8.73
C ARG A 74 -11.34 2.39 -10.14
N HIS A 75 -10.21 3.06 -10.32
CA HIS A 75 -9.52 3.06 -11.61
C HIS A 75 -9.10 1.65 -12.03
N LEU A 76 -8.44 0.89 -11.16
CA LEU A 76 -8.01 -0.49 -11.45
C LEU A 76 -9.19 -1.38 -11.86
N ARG A 77 -10.33 -1.25 -11.19
CA ARG A 77 -11.55 -2.03 -11.52
C ARG A 77 -12.10 -1.73 -12.92
N THR A 78 -11.78 -0.58 -13.53
CA THR A 78 -12.19 -0.27 -14.91
C THR A 78 -11.32 -0.95 -15.96
N ILE A 79 -10.18 -1.51 -15.58
CA ILE A 79 -9.22 -2.12 -16.50
C ILE A 79 -9.62 -3.58 -16.74
N PRO A 80 -9.84 -3.99 -17.99
CA PRO A 80 -10.15 -5.37 -18.30
C PRO A 80 -9.07 -6.32 -17.77
N ASP A 81 -9.50 -7.44 -17.19
CA ASP A 81 -8.64 -8.51 -16.66
C ASP A 81 -7.71 -8.09 -15.50
N ALA A 82 -7.96 -6.94 -14.85
CA ALA A 82 -7.28 -6.59 -13.62
C ALA A 82 -7.55 -7.65 -12.54
N ASP A 83 -6.49 -8.13 -11.87
CA ASP A 83 -6.62 -9.13 -10.81
C ASP A 83 -7.35 -8.53 -9.60
N ASP A 84 -8.52 -9.06 -9.24
CA ASP A 84 -9.35 -8.59 -8.12
C ASP A 84 -8.57 -8.57 -6.80
N ARG A 85 -7.61 -9.48 -6.62
CA ARG A 85 -6.76 -9.50 -5.42
C ARG A 85 -5.90 -8.25 -5.34
N VAL A 86 -5.31 -7.82 -6.47
CA VAL A 86 -4.53 -6.58 -6.55
C VAL A 86 -5.41 -5.38 -6.27
N VAL A 87 -6.59 -5.31 -6.89
CA VAL A 87 -7.56 -4.21 -6.69
C VAL A 87 -7.93 -4.08 -5.22
N ARG A 88 -8.28 -5.19 -4.56
CA ARG A 88 -8.69 -5.18 -3.14
C ARG A 88 -7.53 -4.87 -2.19
N LEU A 89 -6.32 -5.32 -2.49
CA LEU A 89 -5.13 -4.94 -1.73
C LEU A 89 -4.85 -3.44 -1.85
N VAL A 90 -4.96 -2.86 -3.05
CA VAL A 90 -4.82 -1.42 -3.27
C VAL A 90 -5.91 -0.64 -2.52
N ALA A 91 -7.17 -1.08 -2.56
CA ALA A 91 -8.27 -0.43 -1.86
C ALA A 91 -8.10 -0.40 -0.34
N ASN A 92 -7.48 -1.44 0.23
CA ASN A 92 -7.43 -1.64 1.68
C ASN A 92 -6.01 -1.54 2.26
N HIS A 93 -5.03 -1.05 1.50
CA HIS A 93 -3.65 -0.97 1.97
C HIS A 93 -3.50 -0.02 3.17
N SER A 94 -2.51 -0.30 4.00
CA SER A 94 -2.03 0.58 5.07
C SER A 94 -3.13 1.20 5.94
N PHE A 95 -4.09 0.36 6.37
CA PHE A 95 -5.21 0.77 7.22
C PHE A 95 -6.18 1.76 6.56
N ALA A 96 -6.38 1.67 5.25
CA ALA A 96 -7.28 2.53 4.49
C ALA A 96 -8.69 2.62 5.10
N LEU A 97 -9.21 1.55 5.72
CA LEU A 97 -10.52 1.58 6.37
C LEU A 97 -10.57 2.57 7.54
N LEU A 98 -9.51 2.68 8.35
CA LEU A 98 -9.44 3.67 9.43
C LEU A 98 -9.40 5.10 8.89
N GLU A 99 -8.68 5.34 7.80
CA GLU A 99 -8.68 6.63 7.13
C GLU A 99 -10.05 6.93 6.50
N ALA A 100 -10.70 5.93 5.90
CA ALA A 100 -12.04 6.05 5.34
C ALA A 100 -13.09 6.43 6.43
N GLU A 101 -12.98 5.89 7.64
CA GLU A 101 -13.82 6.30 8.78
C GLU A 101 -13.67 7.80 9.08
N GLU A 102 -12.44 8.29 9.16
CA GLU A 102 -12.16 9.71 9.41
C GLU A 102 -12.65 10.64 8.28
N ARG A 103 -12.80 10.09 7.07
CA ARG A 103 -13.31 10.80 5.88
C ARG A 103 -14.82 10.66 5.67
N GLY A 104 -15.49 9.75 6.40
CA GLY A 104 -16.91 9.42 6.18
C GLY A 104 -17.13 8.54 4.94
N LEU A 105 -16.11 7.83 4.46
CA LEU A 105 -16.13 6.97 3.27
C LEU A 105 -16.06 5.47 3.59
N SER A 106 -16.16 5.07 4.85
CA SER A 106 -15.98 3.67 5.28
C SER A 106 -17.03 2.73 4.69
N ALA A 107 -18.29 3.15 4.63
CA ALA A 107 -19.37 2.35 4.05
C ALA A 107 -19.18 2.17 2.53
N GLU A 108 -18.71 3.18 1.86
CA GLU A 108 -18.43 3.20 0.42
C GLU A 108 -17.24 2.28 0.10
N LEU A 109 -16.11 2.45 0.80
CA LEU A 109 -14.95 1.60 0.64
C LEU A 109 -15.27 0.12 0.91
N ALA A 110 -15.88 -0.19 2.05
CA ALA A 110 -16.20 -1.57 2.44
C ALA A 110 -17.25 -2.22 1.52
N GLY A 111 -18.21 -1.43 1.03
CA GLY A 111 -19.23 -1.91 0.09
C GLY A 111 -18.70 -2.20 -1.31
N GLU A 112 -17.76 -1.40 -1.80
CA GLU A 112 -17.14 -1.59 -3.11
C GLU A 112 -15.99 -2.59 -3.11
N PHE A 113 -15.16 -2.58 -2.07
CA PHE A 113 -13.93 -3.36 -1.97
C PHE A 113 -13.84 -4.05 -0.61
N PRO A 114 -14.55 -5.18 -0.41
CA PRO A 114 -14.45 -5.96 0.82
C PRO A 114 -13.00 -6.33 1.14
N LEU A 115 -12.66 -6.38 2.43
CA LEU A 115 -11.32 -6.77 2.89
C LEU A 115 -10.87 -8.06 2.21
N PHE A 116 -9.59 -8.09 1.86
CA PHE A 116 -9.00 -9.27 1.24
C PHE A 116 -8.75 -10.34 2.30
N ASP A 117 -9.29 -11.54 2.07
CA ASP A 117 -9.19 -12.66 3.02
C ASP A 117 -7.86 -13.42 2.84
N ASP A 118 -6.76 -12.71 2.96
CA ASP A 118 -5.40 -13.25 3.03
C ASP A 118 -4.57 -12.34 3.96
N PRO A 119 -4.60 -12.61 5.26
CA PRO A 119 -3.93 -11.78 6.26
C PRO A 119 -2.42 -11.63 6.00
N LEU A 120 -1.76 -12.66 5.46
CA LEU A 120 -0.34 -12.59 5.17
C LEU A 120 -0.01 -11.61 4.04
N LEU A 121 -0.80 -11.57 2.97
CA LEU A 121 -0.60 -10.59 1.90
C LEU A 121 -0.90 -9.17 2.37
N VAL A 122 -1.92 -8.99 3.20
CA VAL A 122 -2.25 -7.69 3.80
C VAL A 122 -1.10 -7.22 4.68
N ASP A 123 -0.64 -8.06 5.60
CA ASP A 123 0.49 -7.75 6.49
C ASP A 123 1.78 -7.46 5.70
N ALA A 124 2.06 -8.24 4.66
CA ALA A 124 3.23 -8.05 3.80
C ALA A 124 3.19 -6.70 3.07
N LEU A 125 2.02 -6.27 2.57
CA LEU A 125 1.88 -4.97 1.91
C LEU A 125 2.05 -3.82 2.91
N VAL A 126 1.44 -3.91 4.10
CA VAL A 126 1.65 -2.93 5.19
C VAL A 126 3.13 -2.85 5.57
N TYR A 127 3.79 -4.00 5.73
CA TYR A 127 5.22 -4.04 6.01
C TYR A 127 6.02 -3.28 4.96
N CYS A 128 5.79 -3.57 3.67
CA CYS A 128 6.51 -2.94 2.57
C CYS A 128 6.33 -1.43 2.55
N ASP A 129 5.11 -0.92 2.68
CA ASP A 129 4.82 0.51 2.68
C ASP A 129 5.41 1.20 3.91
N MET A 130 5.15 0.62 5.10
CA MET A 130 5.53 1.25 6.38
C MET A 130 7.01 1.05 6.76
N THR A 131 7.79 0.38 5.91
CA THR A 131 9.26 0.30 6.03
C THR A 131 9.99 0.89 4.82
N THR A 132 9.28 1.71 4.01
CA THR A 132 9.84 2.42 2.86
C THR A 132 9.63 3.93 3.00
N THR A 133 10.69 4.72 2.81
CA THR A 133 10.63 6.19 2.83
C THR A 133 9.89 6.74 1.62
N PRO A 134 9.46 8.03 1.63
CA PRO A 134 8.91 8.68 0.44
C PRO A 134 9.86 8.70 -0.78
N ASP A 135 11.15 8.52 -0.57
CA ASP A 135 12.17 8.50 -1.62
C ASP A 135 12.53 7.06 -2.05
N GLY A 136 11.79 6.05 -1.56
CA GLY A 136 11.94 4.64 -1.94
C GLY A 136 13.04 3.89 -1.20
N GLU A 137 13.65 4.49 -0.18
CA GLU A 137 14.70 3.87 0.63
C GLU A 137 14.12 3.07 1.82
N ARG A 138 14.91 2.15 2.37
CA ARG A 138 14.51 1.39 3.57
C ARG A 138 14.50 2.28 4.81
N THR A 139 13.52 2.01 5.68
CA THR A 139 13.41 2.67 6.98
C THR A 139 12.80 1.74 8.02
N THR A 140 12.63 2.22 9.26
CA THR A 140 11.85 1.49 10.28
C THR A 140 10.42 2.03 10.34
N SER A 141 9.50 1.23 10.87
CA SER A 141 8.11 1.67 11.04
C SER A 141 8.00 2.88 11.97
N GLU A 142 8.84 2.96 13.01
CA GLU A 142 8.89 4.09 13.93
C GLU A 142 9.31 5.38 13.20
N ALA A 143 10.37 5.31 12.42
CA ALA A 143 10.85 6.46 11.64
C ALA A 143 9.82 6.87 10.57
N ARG A 144 9.14 5.90 9.93
CA ARG A 144 8.10 6.15 8.94
C ARG A 144 6.87 6.81 9.56
N VAL A 145 6.37 6.31 10.68
CA VAL A 145 5.26 6.91 11.43
C VAL A 145 5.61 8.33 11.89
N ALA A 146 6.80 8.51 12.47
CA ALA A 146 7.27 9.83 12.90
C ALA A 146 7.36 10.82 11.73
N GLU A 147 7.82 10.38 10.55
CA GLU A 147 7.89 11.19 9.34
C GLU A 147 6.48 11.60 8.85
N ILE A 148 5.53 10.67 8.83
CA ILE A 148 4.13 10.97 8.46
C ILE A 148 3.53 11.98 9.45
N LEU A 149 3.65 11.75 10.76
CA LEU A 149 3.13 12.63 11.79
C LEU A 149 3.81 14.01 11.80
N GLY A 150 5.06 14.09 11.32
CA GLY A 150 5.77 15.36 11.13
C GLY A 150 5.24 16.20 9.96
N ARG A 151 4.63 15.58 8.96
CA ARG A 151 4.04 16.28 7.82
C ARG A 151 2.60 16.74 8.04
N TYR A 152 1.88 16.08 8.93
CA TYR A 152 0.45 16.30 9.11
C TYR A 152 0.13 16.79 10.53
N TRP A 153 -0.75 17.78 10.64
CA TRP A 153 -1.24 18.25 11.93
C TRP A 153 -1.90 17.11 12.71
N VAL A 154 -1.77 17.19 14.03
CA VAL A 154 -2.30 16.18 14.96
C VAL A 154 -3.79 15.89 14.77
N ASP A 155 -4.58 16.91 14.48
CA ASP A 155 -6.03 16.83 14.29
C ASP A 155 -6.46 16.69 12.82
N SER A 156 -5.50 16.53 11.90
CA SER A 156 -5.83 16.20 10.51
C SER A 156 -6.35 14.78 10.39
N VAL A 157 -7.06 14.48 9.32
CA VAL A 157 -7.51 13.11 8.99
C VAL A 157 -6.34 12.13 9.08
N VAL A 158 -5.23 12.44 8.39
CA VAL A 158 -4.05 11.57 8.38
C VAL A 158 -3.43 11.44 9.77
N GLY A 159 -3.28 12.54 10.51
CA GLY A 159 -2.73 12.52 11.87
C GLY A 159 -3.55 11.66 12.84
N ARG A 160 -4.89 11.71 12.76
CA ARG A 160 -5.77 10.91 13.62
C ARG A 160 -5.71 9.42 13.27
N PHE A 161 -5.86 9.04 11.97
CA PHE A 161 -5.88 7.64 11.61
C PHE A 161 -4.53 6.96 11.83
N ILE A 162 -3.41 7.63 11.52
CA ILE A 162 -2.06 7.05 11.74
C ILE A 162 -1.83 6.76 13.23
N ARG A 163 -2.22 7.66 14.14
CA ARG A 163 -2.11 7.37 15.58
C ARG A 163 -2.96 6.20 16.04
N ARG A 164 -4.14 6.03 15.44
CA ARG A 164 -4.98 4.85 15.72
C ARG A 164 -4.36 3.56 15.18
N ALA A 165 -3.71 3.63 14.01
CA ALA A 165 -3.09 2.49 13.35
C ALA A 165 -1.70 2.14 13.90
N GLU A 166 -0.97 3.10 14.48
CA GLU A 166 0.43 2.98 14.90
C GLU A 166 0.75 1.71 15.69
N PRO A 167 -0.01 1.30 16.74
CA PRO A 167 0.31 0.08 17.50
C PRO A 167 0.25 -1.17 16.62
N GLU A 168 -0.73 -1.26 15.72
CA GLU A 168 -0.89 -2.42 14.85
C GLU A 168 0.11 -2.38 13.67
N ILE A 169 0.49 -1.20 13.18
CA ILE A 169 1.58 -1.06 12.20
C ILE A 169 2.86 -1.70 12.76
N HIS A 170 3.24 -1.35 13.98
CA HIS A 170 4.44 -1.93 14.61
C HIS A 170 4.30 -3.43 14.85
N ALA A 171 3.13 -3.88 15.31
CA ALA A 171 2.86 -5.30 15.52
C ALA A 171 2.96 -6.11 14.22
N ILE A 172 2.43 -5.59 13.12
CA ILE A 172 2.55 -6.21 11.78
C ILE A 172 4.01 -6.28 11.35
N VAL A 173 4.75 -5.17 11.48
CA VAL A 173 6.17 -5.13 11.07
C VAL A 173 6.98 -6.16 11.83
N GLU A 174 6.80 -6.28 13.14
CA GLU A 174 7.48 -7.29 13.96
C GLU A 174 7.06 -8.72 13.60
N ARG A 175 5.77 -8.94 13.32
CA ARG A 175 5.24 -10.25 12.88
C ARG A 175 5.88 -10.70 11.56
N VAL A 176 5.93 -9.82 10.56
CA VAL A 176 6.54 -10.12 9.25
C VAL A 176 8.05 -10.35 9.39
N ARG A 177 8.75 -9.56 10.22
CA ARG A 177 10.18 -9.78 10.52
C ARG A 177 10.43 -11.16 11.15
N ALA A 178 9.65 -11.52 12.17
CA ALA A 178 9.79 -12.82 12.80
C ALA A 178 9.55 -13.99 11.82
N MET A 179 8.58 -13.83 10.91
CA MET A 179 8.33 -14.82 9.86
C MET A 179 9.51 -14.92 8.87
N ALA A 180 10.07 -13.77 8.47
CA ALA A 180 11.23 -13.73 7.58
C ALA A 180 12.46 -14.38 8.22
N ASP A 181 12.74 -14.05 9.47
CA ASP A 181 13.85 -14.65 10.23
C ASP A 181 13.70 -16.18 10.34
N ALA A 182 12.49 -16.65 10.67
CA ALA A 182 12.19 -18.08 10.75
C ALA A 182 12.33 -18.81 9.40
N ALA A 183 12.09 -18.12 8.29
CA ALA A 183 12.22 -18.63 6.93
C ALA A 183 13.63 -18.41 6.32
N GLY A 184 14.55 -17.75 7.04
CA GLY A 184 15.88 -17.40 6.53
C GLY A 184 15.86 -16.35 5.39
N VAL A 185 14.82 -15.53 5.33
CA VAL A 185 14.66 -14.47 4.33
C VAL A 185 15.31 -13.18 4.84
N MET A 186 16.25 -12.64 4.07
CA MET A 186 16.86 -11.34 4.38
C MET A 186 15.96 -10.17 3.91
N LEU A 187 15.57 -9.35 4.85
CA LEU A 187 14.71 -8.17 4.64
C LEU A 187 15.52 -6.91 4.35
#